data_dd05da47d7303fc551a61a830ccdf6be
#
_entry.id   dd05da47d7303fc551a61a830ccdf6be
#
_cell.length_a   1.000
_cell.length_b   1.000
_cell.length_c   1.000
_cell.angle_alpha   90.00
_cell.angle_beta   90.00
_cell.angle_gamma   90.00
#
_symmetry.space_group_name_H-M   'P 1'
#
loop_
_entity.id
_entity.type
_entity.pdbx_description
1 polymer ?
#
loop_
_entity_poly.entity_id
_entity_poly.type
_entity_poly.pdbx_seq_one_letter_code
_entity_poly.pdbx_strand_id
1 'polypeptide(L)'
;MEIRSEIMIKAQTLIEALPYIRKFRDKRVVVKYGGSAMLDPELQQNVIKDVVMLKLVGMQPIIVHGGGKEISKWVGLLGHESKFVEGLRVTDAETMEVAEMVLGKVNKNLVQMIEKLGMRAAGISGKDGNTFVVERKTVNGQDIGFVGNITEVNTDLIDTLLEKDFIPVIAPIGLDKDFQNYNINADDAACAVATALGAEKLAFLTDIEGVYTDYNDKSSLISELTIEHADKLIADGFIGGGMLPKLKNCVDAVKNGVASVHILDGRLEHCLLLEFFTDEGIGTAIINNK
;
A
#
# COMPACT_ATOMS: atom_id res chain seq x y z
N MET A 1 -23.69 -35.46 -9.17
CA MET A 1 -22.56 -35.15 -10.07
C MET A 1 -22.01 -33.71 -9.86
N GLU A 2 -22.86 -32.71 -9.74
CA GLU A 2 -22.48 -31.31 -9.52
C GLU A 2 -21.61 -31.06 -8.27
N ILE A 3 -22.03 -31.56 -7.09
CA ILE A 3 -21.26 -31.36 -5.83
C ILE A 3 -19.83 -31.94 -5.94
N ARG A 4 -19.65 -33.05 -6.67
CA ARG A 4 -18.33 -33.66 -6.86
C ARG A 4 -17.43 -32.79 -7.77
N SER A 5 -18.01 -32.12 -8.78
CA SER A 5 -17.29 -31.24 -9.67
C SER A 5 -16.82 -29.95 -8.96
N GLU A 6 -17.65 -29.36 -8.09
CA GLU A 6 -17.28 -28.20 -7.28
C GLU A 6 -16.14 -28.50 -6.28
N ILE A 7 -16.19 -29.67 -5.64
CA ILE A 7 -15.11 -30.08 -4.73
C ILE A 7 -13.80 -30.29 -5.50
N MET A 8 -13.87 -30.89 -6.68
CA MET A 8 -12.69 -31.08 -7.53
C MET A 8 -12.10 -29.75 -8.01
N ILE A 9 -12.93 -28.77 -8.38
CA ILE A 9 -12.48 -27.43 -8.77
C ILE A 9 -11.74 -26.75 -7.60
N LYS A 10 -12.28 -26.80 -6.37
CA LYS A 10 -11.63 -26.25 -5.18
C LYS A 10 -10.25 -26.88 -4.92
N ALA A 11 -10.14 -28.20 -5.06
CA ALA A 11 -8.88 -28.91 -4.90
C ALA A 11 -7.88 -28.51 -6.00
N GLN A 12 -8.34 -28.40 -7.24
CA GLN A 12 -7.52 -28.00 -8.38
C GLN A 12 -6.98 -26.59 -8.21
N THR A 13 -7.81 -25.63 -7.79
CA THR A 13 -7.39 -24.23 -7.51
C THR A 13 -6.28 -24.17 -6.48
N LEU A 14 -6.33 -24.99 -5.41
CA LEU A 14 -5.27 -25.06 -4.41
C LEU A 14 -3.95 -25.60 -4.99
N ILE A 15 -4.03 -26.59 -5.89
CA ILE A 15 -2.85 -27.16 -6.56
C ILE A 15 -2.23 -26.15 -7.54
N GLU A 16 -3.06 -25.39 -8.25
CA GLU A 16 -2.61 -24.33 -9.17
C GLU A 16 -1.85 -23.21 -8.45
N ALA A 17 -2.20 -22.92 -7.20
CA ALA A 17 -1.48 -21.95 -6.38
C ALA A 17 -0.08 -22.42 -5.91
N LEU A 18 0.23 -23.72 -5.94
CA LEU A 18 1.47 -24.31 -5.40
C LEU A 18 2.77 -23.69 -5.98
N PRO A 19 2.92 -23.48 -7.30
CA PRO A 19 4.12 -22.84 -7.86
C PRO A 19 4.38 -21.45 -7.29
N TYR A 20 3.31 -20.65 -7.11
CA TYR A 20 3.39 -19.29 -6.57
C TYR A 20 3.75 -19.29 -5.09
N ILE A 21 3.14 -20.19 -4.29
CA ILE A 21 3.47 -20.38 -2.87
C ILE A 21 4.95 -20.72 -2.72
N ARG A 22 5.49 -21.61 -3.55
CA ARG A 22 6.93 -21.95 -3.54
C ARG A 22 7.82 -20.78 -3.97
N LYS A 23 7.40 -20.02 -4.98
CA LYS A 23 8.16 -18.87 -5.52
C LYS A 23 8.27 -17.73 -4.51
N PHE A 24 7.17 -17.46 -3.79
CA PHE A 24 7.06 -16.29 -2.92
C PHE A 24 7.26 -16.59 -1.43
N ARG A 25 7.57 -17.84 -1.09
CA ARG A 25 7.90 -18.21 0.29
C ARG A 25 9.08 -17.38 0.80
N ASP A 26 8.98 -16.89 2.03
CA ASP A 26 9.96 -16.03 2.71
C ASP A 26 10.21 -14.67 2.02
N LYS A 27 9.41 -14.33 0.98
CA LYS A 27 9.51 -13.05 0.29
C LYS A 27 8.72 -11.97 1.01
N ARG A 28 9.32 -10.77 1.09
CA ARG A 28 8.68 -9.59 1.65
C ARG A 28 7.69 -9.00 0.66
N VAL A 29 6.49 -8.72 1.14
CA VAL A 29 5.40 -8.14 0.35
C VAL A 29 4.84 -6.94 1.11
N VAL A 30 4.98 -5.75 0.54
CA VAL A 30 4.40 -4.53 1.12
C VAL A 30 3.02 -4.31 0.50
N VAL A 31 2.01 -4.17 1.35
CA VAL A 31 0.64 -3.87 0.94
C VAL A 31 0.30 -2.46 1.39
N LYS A 32 0.20 -1.54 0.44
CA LYS A 32 -0.37 -0.22 0.71
C LYS A 32 -1.89 -0.33 0.74
N TYR A 33 -2.46 -0.15 1.92
CA TYR A 33 -3.88 -0.26 2.16
C TYR A 33 -4.52 1.12 2.32
N GLY A 34 -5.47 1.46 1.44
CA GLY A 34 -6.09 2.79 1.42
C GLY A 34 -7.34 2.82 0.54
N GLY A 35 -7.83 4.02 0.25
CA GLY A 35 -8.97 4.23 -0.63
C GLY A 35 -10.32 3.82 -0.04
N SER A 36 -11.28 3.47 -0.90
CA SER A 36 -12.65 3.10 -0.51
C SER A 36 -12.70 1.77 0.24
N ALA A 37 -11.76 0.86 -0.02
CA ALA A 37 -11.67 -0.42 0.66
C ALA A 37 -11.50 -0.28 2.19
N MET A 38 -11.02 0.87 2.67
CA MET A 38 -10.93 1.14 4.11
C MET A 38 -12.25 1.58 4.76
N LEU A 39 -13.25 1.94 3.98
CA LEU A 39 -14.53 2.46 4.50
C LEU A 39 -15.61 1.39 4.56
N ASP A 40 -15.50 0.38 3.72
CA ASP A 40 -16.43 -0.74 3.66
C ASP A 40 -15.95 -1.87 4.59
N PRO A 41 -16.72 -2.25 5.62
CA PRO A 41 -16.33 -3.28 6.57
C PRO A 41 -16.12 -4.66 5.96
N GLU A 42 -16.83 -5.00 4.88
CA GLU A 42 -16.70 -6.28 4.19
C GLU A 42 -15.43 -6.34 3.37
N LEU A 43 -15.14 -5.28 2.60
CA LEU A 43 -13.89 -5.14 1.87
C LEU A 43 -12.68 -5.12 2.80
N GLN A 44 -12.80 -4.43 3.96
CA GLN A 44 -11.75 -4.48 4.98
C GLN A 44 -11.46 -5.91 5.43
N GLN A 45 -12.50 -6.68 5.75
CA GLN A 45 -12.32 -8.07 6.18
C GLN A 45 -11.66 -8.92 5.09
N ASN A 46 -12.04 -8.73 3.82
CA ASN A 46 -11.49 -9.50 2.71
C ASN A 46 -10.00 -9.19 2.50
N VAL A 47 -9.61 -7.92 2.49
CA VAL A 47 -8.18 -7.53 2.40
C VAL A 47 -7.37 -8.10 3.58
N ILE A 48 -7.90 -8.07 4.80
CA ILE A 48 -7.19 -8.63 5.96
C ILE A 48 -7.09 -10.15 5.88
N LYS A 49 -8.13 -10.85 5.40
CA LYS A 49 -8.06 -12.31 5.12
C LYS A 49 -6.98 -12.63 4.08
N ASP A 50 -6.87 -11.81 3.03
CA ASP A 50 -5.83 -11.99 2.01
C ASP A 50 -4.44 -11.85 2.63
N VAL A 51 -4.19 -10.77 3.39
CA VAL A 51 -2.90 -10.57 4.06
C VAL A 51 -2.56 -11.71 5.02
N VAL A 52 -3.55 -12.19 5.78
CA VAL A 52 -3.38 -13.36 6.66
C VAL A 52 -3.06 -14.63 5.83
N MET A 53 -3.73 -14.82 4.69
CA MET A 53 -3.43 -15.95 3.80
C MET A 53 -2.00 -15.86 3.24
N LEU A 54 -1.55 -14.66 2.81
CA LEU A 54 -0.14 -14.46 2.39
C LEU A 54 0.83 -14.90 3.49
N LYS A 55 0.55 -14.52 4.75
CA LYS A 55 1.37 -14.93 5.90
C LYS A 55 1.37 -16.44 6.10
N LEU A 56 0.19 -17.08 6.06
CA LEU A 56 0.03 -18.52 6.26
C LEU A 56 0.74 -19.38 5.20
N VAL A 57 0.83 -18.88 3.96
CA VAL A 57 1.56 -19.58 2.89
C VAL A 57 3.07 -19.30 2.92
N GLY A 58 3.55 -18.55 3.93
CA GLY A 58 4.97 -18.34 4.19
C GLY A 58 5.57 -17.06 3.61
N MET A 59 4.75 -16.14 3.12
CA MET A 59 5.22 -14.79 2.78
C MET A 59 5.41 -13.93 4.03
N GLN A 60 6.10 -12.79 3.88
CA GLN A 60 6.30 -11.80 4.92
C GLN A 60 5.53 -10.50 4.57
N PRO A 61 4.20 -10.45 4.82
CA PRO A 61 3.42 -9.26 4.51
C PRO A 61 3.68 -8.13 5.52
N ILE A 62 3.77 -6.91 5.00
CA ILE A 62 3.86 -5.64 5.75
C ILE A 62 2.74 -4.75 5.25
N ILE A 63 1.93 -4.19 6.13
CA ILE A 63 0.87 -3.24 5.77
C ILE A 63 1.35 -1.82 6.02
N VAL A 64 1.26 -0.96 5.00
CA VAL A 64 1.34 0.50 5.15
C VAL A 64 -0.04 1.07 4.87
N HIS A 65 -0.70 1.64 5.88
CA HIS A 65 -2.09 2.06 5.71
C HIS A 65 -2.24 3.57 5.54
N GLY A 66 -3.30 3.97 4.86
CA GLY A 66 -3.75 5.36 4.80
C GLY A 66 -4.77 5.67 5.91
N GLY A 67 -5.46 6.79 5.75
CA GLY A 67 -6.51 7.27 6.66
C GLY A 67 -7.10 8.61 6.24
N GLY A 68 -6.81 9.07 5.02
CA GLY A 68 -7.14 10.42 4.57
C GLY A 68 -8.63 10.78 4.68
N LYS A 69 -9.53 9.86 4.32
CA LYS A 69 -10.99 10.09 4.42
C LYS A 69 -11.44 10.21 5.89
N GLU A 70 -10.89 9.37 6.77
CA GLU A 70 -11.20 9.44 8.20
C GLU A 70 -10.62 10.70 8.85
N ILE A 71 -9.40 11.13 8.47
CA ILE A 71 -8.82 12.41 8.90
C ILE A 71 -9.72 13.57 8.45
N SER A 72 -10.16 13.61 7.18
CA SER A 72 -11.06 14.66 6.69
C SER A 72 -12.37 14.73 7.48
N LYS A 73 -12.94 13.58 7.83
CA LYS A 73 -14.14 13.48 8.65
C LYS A 73 -13.93 14.11 10.03
N TRP A 74 -12.83 13.77 10.71
CA TRP A 74 -12.56 14.30 12.05
C TRP A 74 -12.18 15.78 12.03
N VAL A 75 -11.41 16.25 11.04
CA VAL A 75 -11.14 17.67 10.81
C VAL A 75 -12.45 18.45 10.62
N GLY A 76 -13.39 17.91 9.82
CA GLY A 76 -14.71 18.50 9.62
C GLY A 76 -15.55 18.54 10.90
N LEU A 77 -15.51 17.51 11.76
CA LEU A 77 -16.21 17.47 13.04
C LEU A 77 -15.70 18.53 14.03
N LEU A 78 -14.42 18.93 13.90
CA LEU A 78 -13.82 20.02 14.68
C LEU A 78 -14.10 21.41 14.09
N GLY A 79 -14.85 21.50 12.98
CA GLY A 79 -15.22 22.76 12.35
C GLY A 79 -14.16 23.31 11.38
N HIS A 80 -13.16 22.51 11.02
CA HIS A 80 -12.12 22.90 10.07
C HIS A 80 -12.38 22.29 8.68
N GLU A 81 -11.82 22.92 7.64
CA GLU A 81 -11.88 22.44 6.26
C GLU A 81 -10.56 21.79 5.86
N SER A 82 -10.62 20.57 5.31
CA SER A 82 -9.46 19.91 4.76
C SER A 82 -9.04 20.54 3.43
N LYS A 83 -7.82 21.04 3.35
CA LYS A 83 -7.24 21.63 2.14
C LYS A 83 -6.20 20.70 1.55
N PHE A 84 -6.07 20.72 0.21
CA PHE A 84 -5.12 19.89 -0.52
C PHE A 84 -4.37 20.71 -1.56
N VAL A 85 -3.09 20.41 -1.74
CA VAL A 85 -2.22 20.96 -2.80
C VAL A 85 -1.56 19.77 -3.49
N GLU A 86 -1.73 19.63 -4.79
CA GLU A 86 -1.19 18.52 -5.58
C GLU A 86 -1.54 17.12 -4.97
N GLY A 87 -2.73 16.99 -4.40
CA GLY A 87 -3.17 15.74 -3.74
C GLY A 87 -2.60 15.51 -2.33
N LEU A 88 -1.70 16.37 -1.84
CA LEU A 88 -1.18 16.32 -0.48
C LEU A 88 -2.02 17.20 0.44
N ARG A 89 -2.34 16.68 1.63
CA ARG A 89 -3.10 17.41 2.64
C ARG A 89 -2.27 18.53 3.24
N VAL A 90 -2.74 19.78 3.15
CA VAL A 90 -2.19 20.87 3.96
C VAL A 90 -2.42 20.53 5.42
N THR A 91 -1.36 20.45 6.20
CA THR A 91 -1.39 19.92 7.57
C THR A 91 -0.82 20.97 8.52
N ASP A 92 -1.71 21.79 9.09
CA ASP A 92 -1.34 22.68 10.20
C ASP A 92 -1.20 21.89 11.52
N ALA A 93 -0.89 22.56 12.61
CA ALA A 93 -0.64 21.92 13.90
C ALA A 93 -1.85 21.12 14.40
N GLU A 94 -3.06 21.69 14.30
CA GLU A 94 -4.30 21.04 14.72
C GLU A 94 -4.63 19.83 13.83
N THR A 95 -4.48 19.98 12.52
CA THR A 95 -4.64 18.88 11.57
C THR A 95 -3.62 17.77 11.82
N MET A 96 -2.40 18.10 12.25
CA MET A 96 -1.38 17.09 12.58
C MET A 96 -1.77 16.26 13.80
N GLU A 97 -2.30 16.88 14.85
CA GLU A 97 -2.82 16.17 16.03
C GLU A 97 -3.98 15.24 15.65
N VAL A 98 -4.92 15.73 14.84
CA VAL A 98 -6.02 14.91 14.32
C VAL A 98 -5.50 13.74 13.49
N ALA A 99 -4.54 13.98 12.62
CA ALA A 99 -3.95 12.93 11.78
C ALA A 99 -3.30 11.84 12.66
N GLU A 100 -2.55 12.23 13.68
CA GLU A 100 -1.91 11.30 14.60
C GLU A 100 -2.93 10.43 15.35
N MET A 101 -3.98 11.05 15.93
CA MET A 101 -5.03 10.32 16.62
C MET A 101 -5.77 9.35 15.70
N VAL A 102 -6.13 9.81 14.50
CA VAL A 102 -6.91 9.03 13.54
C VAL A 102 -6.08 7.87 12.98
N LEU A 103 -4.84 8.14 12.55
CA LEU A 103 -3.96 7.10 12.03
C LEU A 103 -3.62 6.07 13.11
N GLY A 104 -3.43 6.48 14.36
CA GLY A 104 -3.25 5.57 15.49
C GLY A 104 -4.46 4.66 15.71
N LYS A 105 -5.67 5.20 15.65
CA LYS A 105 -6.91 4.42 15.73
C LYS A 105 -7.04 3.42 14.59
N VAL A 106 -6.84 3.86 13.35
CA VAL A 106 -6.89 2.98 12.16
C VAL A 106 -5.89 1.85 12.29
N ASN A 107 -4.65 2.18 12.67
CA ASN A 107 -3.56 1.23 12.90
C ASN A 107 -3.99 0.11 13.87
N LYS A 108 -4.47 0.46 15.05
CA LYS A 108 -4.86 -0.51 16.08
C LYS A 108 -6.09 -1.34 15.69
N ASN A 109 -7.02 -0.77 14.92
CA ASN A 109 -8.15 -1.52 14.38
C ASN A 109 -7.68 -2.62 13.40
N LEU A 110 -6.73 -2.32 12.51
CA LEU A 110 -6.17 -3.30 11.58
C LEU A 110 -5.44 -4.42 12.33
N VAL A 111 -4.63 -4.09 13.34
CA VAL A 111 -4.00 -5.09 14.22
C VAL A 111 -5.05 -6.01 14.83
N GLN A 112 -6.10 -5.44 15.42
CA GLN A 112 -7.17 -6.23 16.03
C GLN A 112 -7.87 -7.16 15.03
N MET A 113 -8.07 -6.72 13.79
CA MET A 113 -8.69 -7.55 12.74
C MET A 113 -7.80 -8.73 12.36
N ILE A 114 -6.48 -8.53 12.26
CA ILE A 114 -5.50 -9.59 11.99
C ILE A 114 -5.48 -10.60 13.13
N GLU A 115 -5.44 -10.13 14.38
CA GLU A 115 -5.41 -10.99 15.57
C GLU A 115 -6.68 -11.81 15.73
N LYS A 116 -7.85 -11.29 15.35
CA LYS A 116 -9.10 -12.07 15.28
C LYS A 116 -9.01 -13.29 14.36
N LEU A 117 -8.15 -13.25 13.36
CA LEU A 117 -7.89 -14.38 12.45
C LEU A 117 -6.74 -15.28 12.92
N GLY A 118 -6.25 -15.09 14.16
CA GLY A 118 -5.25 -15.95 14.78
C GLY A 118 -3.80 -15.63 14.41
N MET A 119 -3.54 -14.52 13.70
CA MET A 119 -2.19 -14.09 13.36
C MET A 119 -1.71 -13.00 14.31
N ARG A 120 -0.41 -12.99 14.59
CA ARG A 120 0.23 -11.94 15.40
C ARG A 120 0.50 -10.71 14.56
N ALA A 121 0.10 -9.55 15.03
CA ALA A 121 0.37 -8.28 14.38
C ALA A 121 0.89 -7.23 15.35
N ALA A 122 1.70 -6.31 14.84
CA ALA A 122 2.19 -5.17 15.62
C ALA A 122 1.95 -3.88 14.85
N GLY A 123 1.20 -2.96 15.48
CA GLY A 123 0.95 -1.64 14.93
C GLY A 123 2.00 -0.65 15.39
N ILE A 124 2.73 -0.10 14.45
CA ILE A 124 3.76 0.93 14.63
C ILE A 124 3.46 2.14 13.74
N SER A 125 4.14 3.23 13.98
CA SER A 125 4.25 4.38 13.09
C SER A 125 5.71 4.60 12.72
N GLY A 126 6.00 5.45 11.78
CA GLY A 126 7.40 5.82 11.47
C GLY A 126 8.16 6.48 12.63
N LYS A 127 7.47 6.89 13.69
CA LYS A 127 8.07 7.42 14.94
C LYS A 127 8.71 6.31 15.77
N ASP A 128 8.11 5.11 15.76
CA ASP A 128 8.56 3.99 16.55
C ASP A 128 9.89 3.46 16.02
N GLY A 129 10.90 3.35 16.90
CA GLY A 129 12.24 2.95 16.49
C GLY A 129 12.92 3.90 15.51
N ASN A 130 12.41 5.13 15.36
CA ASN A 130 12.89 6.08 14.34
C ASN A 130 12.84 5.47 12.93
N THR A 131 11.76 4.74 12.64
CA THR A 131 11.58 4.01 11.38
C THR A 131 11.54 4.95 10.18
N PHE A 132 10.93 6.15 10.30
CA PHE A 132 10.94 7.16 9.24
C PHE A 132 11.62 8.44 9.71
N VAL A 133 12.78 8.73 9.14
CA VAL A 133 13.42 10.04 9.21
C VAL A 133 12.88 10.89 8.08
N VAL A 134 12.41 12.09 8.39
CA VAL A 134 11.77 12.95 7.40
C VAL A 134 12.35 14.35 7.39
N GLU A 135 12.12 15.04 6.29
CA GLU A 135 12.28 16.48 6.16
C GLU A 135 10.95 17.13 5.79
N ARG A 136 10.79 18.41 6.08
CA ARG A 136 9.58 19.16 5.71
C ARG A 136 9.42 19.22 4.20
N LYS A 137 8.24 18.82 3.69
CA LYS A 137 7.90 18.84 2.26
C LYS A 137 7.27 20.17 1.88
N THR A 138 7.72 20.75 0.77
CA THR A 138 7.08 21.89 0.11
C THR A 138 6.59 21.47 -1.27
N VAL A 139 5.56 22.12 -1.78
CA VAL A 139 5.00 21.84 -3.11
C VAL A 139 5.06 23.13 -3.93
N ASN A 140 5.78 23.11 -5.05
CA ASN A 140 5.98 24.29 -5.91
C ASN A 140 6.45 25.55 -5.13
N GLY A 141 7.29 25.36 -4.10
CA GLY A 141 7.75 26.42 -3.21
C GLY A 141 6.73 26.87 -2.16
N GLN A 142 5.52 26.27 -2.14
CA GLN A 142 4.51 26.55 -1.15
C GLN A 142 4.71 25.67 0.09
N ASP A 143 4.66 26.28 1.26
CA ASP A 143 4.60 25.57 2.54
C ASP A 143 3.21 24.95 2.73
N ILE A 144 3.17 23.66 2.97
CA ILE A 144 1.96 22.88 3.21
C ILE A 144 1.86 22.37 4.67
N GLY A 145 2.65 22.96 5.56
CA GLY A 145 2.64 22.66 7.00
C GLY A 145 3.47 21.43 7.37
N PHE A 146 2.94 20.63 8.29
CA PHE A 146 3.59 19.43 8.82
C PHE A 146 3.40 18.22 7.89
N VAL A 147 3.84 18.36 6.64
CA VAL A 147 3.90 17.29 5.66
C VAL A 147 5.36 16.87 5.47
N GLY A 148 5.64 15.58 5.61
CA GLY A 148 6.98 15.02 5.56
C GLY A 148 7.30 14.36 4.22
N ASN A 149 8.57 14.48 3.84
CA ASN A 149 9.23 13.69 2.82
C ASN A 149 10.20 12.73 3.52
N ILE A 150 10.09 11.42 3.27
CA ILE A 150 10.98 10.43 3.89
C ILE A 150 12.35 10.54 3.24
N THR A 151 13.37 10.75 4.05
CA THR A 151 14.78 10.77 3.62
C THR A 151 15.50 9.47 3.94
N GLU A 152 15.04 8.75 4.98
CA GLU A 152 15.64 7.49 5.40
C GLU A 152 14.56 6.59 6.03
N VAL A 153 14.66 5.28 5.81
CA VAL A 153 13.86 4.24 6.49
C VAL A 153 14.81 3.35 7.27
N ASN A 154 14.72 3.38 8.59
CA ASN A 154 15.37 2.40 9.45
C ASN A 154 14.50 1.14 9.53
N THR A 155 15.01 0.03 9.02
CA THR A 155 14.25 -1.23 8.94
C THR A 155 14.36 -2.11 10.19
N ASP A 156 15.22 -1.79 11.15
CA ASP A 156 15.55 -2.65 12.31
C ASP A 156 14.31 -3.13 13.08
N LEU A 157 13.36 -2.21 13.33
CA LEU A 157 12.13 -2.56 14.03
C LEU A 157 11.23 -3.46 13.17
N ILE A 158 11.11 -3.16 11.88
CA ILE A 158 10.32 -3.96 10.94
C ILE A 158 10.92 -5.37 10.82
N ASP A 159 12.22 -5.46 10.64
CA ASP A 159 12.96 -6.73 10.54
C ASP A 159 12.78 -7.56 11.83
N THR A 160 12.93 -6.94 13.00
CA THR A 160 12.69 -7.59 14.30
C THR A 160 11.27 -8.15 14.40
N LEU A 161 10.26 -7.40 13.96
CA LEU A 161 8.87 -7.86 13.99
C LEU A 161 8.66 -9.05 13.05
N LEU A 162 9.21 -8.99 11.83
CA LEU A 162 9.13 -10.09 10.86
C LEU A 162 9.82 -11.36 11.37
N GLU A 163 11.02 -11.24 11.97
CA GLU A 163 11.76 -12.35 12.57
C GLU A 163 11.00 -13.00 13.74
N LYS A 164 10.22 -12.23 14.48
CA LYS A 164 9.37 -12.72 15.58
C LYS A 164 7.97 -13.13 15.10
N ASP A 165 7.79 -13.30 13.81
CA ASP A 165 6.56 -13.79 13.16
C ASP A 165 5.34 -12.87 13.32
N PHE A 166 5.55 -11.57 13.51
CA PHE A 166 4.49 -10.56 13.45
C PHE A 166 4.23 -10.10 12.02
N ILE A 167 3.03 -9.59 11.78
CA ILE A 167 2.68 -8.77 10.62
C ILE A 167 2.81 -7.30 11.06
N PRO A 168 3.82 -6.54 10.55
CA PRO A 168 3.92 -5.11 10.84
C PRO A 168 2.80 -4.33 10.16
N VAL A 169 2.14 -3.43 10.90
CA VAL A 169 1.13 -2.50 10.39
C VAL A 169 1.62 -1.09 10.65
N ILE A 170 1.92 -0.33 9.60
CA ILE A 170 2.68 0.93 9.69
C ILE A 170 1.78 2.11 9.36
N ALA A 171 1.68 3.06 10.29
CA ALA A 171 1.03 4.35 10.09
C ALA A 171 2.04 5.37 9.51
N PRO A 172 1.66 6.16 8.49
CA PRO A 172 2.56 7.06 7.78
C PRO A 172 2.77 8.39 8.53
N ILE A 173 3.43 8.32 9.67
CA ILE A 173 3.85 9.46 10.49
C ILE A 173 5.34 9.30 10.74
N GLY A 174 6.14 10.34 10.53
CA GLY A 174 7.58 10.31 10.76
C GLY A 174 8.06 11.48 11.61
N LEU A 175 9.34 11.46 11.95
CA LEU A 175 10.01 12.48 12.73
C LEU A 175 11.13 13.13 11.91
N ASP A 176 11.29 14.44 12.06
CA ASP A 176 12.52 15.07 11.61
C ASP A 176 13.64 14.95 12.68
N LYS A 177 14.81 15.54 12.36
CA LYS A 177 15.96 15.55 13.26
C LYS A 177 15.72 16.24 14.63
N ASP A 178 14.70 17.08 14.69
CA ASP A 178 14.31 17.83 15.89
C ASP A 178 13.13 17.13 16.62
N PHE A 179 12.78 15.89 16.18
CA PHE A 179 11.67 15.08 16.69
C PHE A 179 10.28 15.72 16.49
N GLN A 180 10.14 16.60 15.51
CA GLN A 180 8.85 17.13 15.10
C GLN A 180 8.09 16.08 14.28
N ASN A 181 6.79 15.91 14.57
CA ASN A 181 5.91 15.00 13.85
C ASN A 181 5.52 15.55 12.47
N TYR A 182 5.50 14.66 11.47
CA TYR A 182 5.02 14.95 10.12
C TYR A 182 4.07 13.88 9.62
N ASN A 183 2.99 14.34 8.99
CA ASN A 183 2.08 13.52 8.22
C ASN A 183 2.71 13.19 6.86
N ILE A 184 2.72 11.92 6.50
CA ILE A 184 3.36 11.43 5.27
C ILE A 184 2.28 10.90 4.33
N ASN A 185 2.45 11.07 3.02
CA ASN A 185 1.61 10.41 2.05
C ASN A 185 1.81 8.89 2.16
N ALA A 186 0.72 8.14 2.28
CA ALA A 186 0.80 6.68 2.48
C ALA A 186 1.37 5.93 1.27
N ASP A 187 1.22 6.46 0.04
CA ASP A 187 1.83 5.87 -1.15
C ASP A 187 3.34 6.08 -1.11
N ASP A 188 3.81 7.29 -0.75
CA ASP A 188 5.23 7.61 -0.57
C ASP A 188 5.85 6.72 0.53
N ALA A 189 5.15 6.57 1.67
CA ALA A 189 5.60 5.71 2.77
C ALA A 189 5.72 4.24 2.35
N ALA A 190 4.74 3.72 1.60
CA ALA A 190 4.77 2.34 1.12
C ALA A 190 5.93 2.08 0.14
N CYS A 191 6.19 3.03 -0.78
CA CYS A 191 7.35 2.97 -1.67
C CYS A 191 8.67 2.98 -0.90
N ALA A 192 8.82 3.88 0.08
CA ALA A 192 10.03 3.99 0.89
C ALA A 192 10.29 2.69 1.69
N VAL A 193 9.25 2.14 2.34
CA VAL A 193 9.35 0.86 3.06
C VAL A 193 9.69 -0.29 2.12
N ALA A 194 9.00 -0.41 0.98
CA ALA A 194 9.23 -1.48 0.02
C ALA A 194 10.66 -1.44 -0.54
N THR A 195 11.15 -0.24 -0.86
CA THR A 195 12.53 -0.03 -1.36
C THR A 195 13.56 -0.38 -0.29
N ALA A 196 13.41 0.13 0.93
CA ALA A 196 14.37 -0.12 2.01
C ALA A 196 14.45 -1.61 2.40
N LEU A 197 13.33 -2.34 2.30
CA LEU A 197 13.26 -3.77 2.60
C LEU A 197 13.66 -4.66 1.42
N GLY A 198 13.90 -4.12 0.23
CA GLY A 198 14.12 -4.89 -1.00
C GLY A 198 12.93 -5.83 -1.28
N ALA A 199 11.71 -5.30 -1.19
CA ALA A 199 10.50 -6.11 -1.28
C ALA A 199 10.36 -6.81 -2.64
N GLU A 200 9.92 -8.07 -2.63
CA GLU A 200 9.58 -8.80 -3.86
C GLU A 200 8.38 -8.16 -4.55
N LYS A 201 7.40 -7.72 -3.77
CA LYS A 201 6.19 -7.08 -4.30
C LYS A 201 5.77 -5.89 -3.44
N LEU A 202 5.32 -4.83 -4.12
CA LEU A 202 4.55 -3.74 -3.51
C LEU A 202 3.18 -3.70 -4.17
N ALA A 203 2.11 -3.90 -3.42
CA ALA A 203 0.74 -3.81 -3.90
C ALA A 203 0.06 -2.52 -3.42
N PHE A 204 -0.40 -1.71 -4.36
CA PHE A 204 -1.27 -0.57 -4.08
C PHE A 204 -2.73 -0.98 -4.22
N LEU A 205 -3.46 -1.07 -3.12
CA LEU A 205 -4.91 -1.20 -3.13
C LEU A 205 -5.53 0.19 -3.27
N THR A 206 -6.23 0.41 -4.36
CA THR A 206 -6.76 1.72 -4.78
C THR A 206 -8.17 1.58 -5.33
N ASP A 207 -8.78 2.69 -5.74
CA ASP A 207 -10.14 2.74 -6.31
C ASP A 207 -10.12 2.65 -7.85
N ILE A 208 -9.03 2.19 -8.44
CA ILE A 208 -8.84 2.04 -9.88
C ILE A 208 -8.30 0.64 -10.21
N GLU A 209 -8.72 0.11 -11.36
CA GLU A 209 -8.40 -1.26 -11.78
C GLU A 209 -6.92 -1.42 -12.20
N GLY A 210 -6.29 -0.36 -12.70
CA GLY A 210 -4.89 -0.36 -13.15
C GLY A 210 -4.61 0.79 -14.12
N VAL A 211 -3.63 0.62 -14.99
CA VAL A 211 -3.22 1.58 -16.03
C VAL A 211 -3.86 1.19 -17.36
N TYR A 212 -4.50 2.13 -18.02
CA TYR A 212 -5.14 1.95 -19.31
C TYR A 212 -4.40 2.73 -20.40
N THR A 213 -4.36 2.22 -21.63
CA THR A 213 -3.92 3.00 -22.79
C THR A 213 -5.00 3.99 -23.24
N ASP A 214 -6.28 3.64 -23.06
CA ASP A 214 -7.44 4.53 -23.21
C ASP A 214 -8.39 4.30 -22.02
N TYR A 215 -8.57 5.31 -21.18
CA TYR A 215 -9.40 5.22 -19.97
C TYR A 215 -10.88 4.89 -20.27
N ASN A 216 -11.36 5.20 -21.47
CA ASN A 216 -12.73 4.91 -21.89
C ASN A 216 -12.91 3.48 -22.43
N ASP A 217 -11.82 2.78 -22.72
CA ASP A 217 -11.83 1.40 -23.19
C ASP A 217 -11.29 0.46 -22.09
N LYS A 218 -12.18 -0.27 -21.43
CA LYS A 218 -11.83 -1.24 -20.40
C LYS A 218 -10.97 -2.40 -20.90
N SER A 219 -11.03 -2.71 -22.19
CA SER A 219 -10.19 -3.75 -22.79
C SER A 219 -8.73 -3.32 -22.97
N SER A 220 -8.44 -2.02 -22.77
CA SER A 220 -7.11 -1.44 -22.90
C SER A 220 -6.28 -1.48 -21.61
N LEU A 221 -6.74 -2.21 -20.57
CA LEU A 221 -5.98 -2.40 -19.34
C LEU A 221 -4.64 -3.07 -19.64
N ILE A 222 -3.57 -2.48 -19.15
CA ILE A 222 -2.20 -3.00 -19.28
C ILE A 222 -1.91 -3.92 -18.09
N SER A 223 -1.84 -5.22 -18.31
CA SER A 223 -1.54 -6.19 -17.25
C SER A 223 -0.07 -6.14 -16.79
N GLU A 224 0.87 -5.95 -17.72
CA GLU A 224 2.30 -5.82 -17.42
C GLU A 224 2.89 -4.58 -18.09
N LEU A 225 3.54 -3.72 -17.32
CA LEU A 225 4.10 -2.45 -17.75
C LEU A 225 5.57 -2.37 -17.38
N THR A 226 6.47 -2.39 -18.36
CA THR A 226 7.90 -2.18 -18.10
C THR A 226 8.19 -0.73 -17.77
N ILE A 227 9.31 -0.47 -17.06
CA ILE A 227 9.76 0.89 -16.74
C ILE A 227 9.85 1.76 -18.00
N GLU A 228 10.47 1.22 -19.07
CA GLU A 228 10.63 1.96 -20.32
C GLU A 228 9.29 2.36 -20.93
N HIS A 229 8.32 1.44 -20.96
CA HIS A 229 6.98 1.73 -21.46
C HIS A 229 6.23 2.73 -20.58
N ALA A 230 6.37 2.60 -19.25
CA ALA A 230 5.79 3.56 -18.30
C ALA A 230 6.37 4.98 -18.49
N ASP A 231 7.70 5.11 -18.58
CA ASP A 231 8.38 6.38 -18.82
C ASP A 231 7.90 7.01 -20.15
N LYS A 232 7.68 6.20 -21.20
CA LYS A 232 7.13 6.66 -22.49
C LYS A 232 5.70 7.15 -22.34
N LEU A 233 4.81 6.40 -21.70
CA LEU A 233 3.41 6.82 -21.47
C LEU A 233 3.33 8.13 -20.69
N ILE A 234 4.23 8.33 -19.73
CA ILE A 234 4.34 9.58 -18.95
C ILE A 234 4.82 10.73 -19.84
N ALA A 235 5.86 10.51 -20.64
CA ALA A 235 6.44 11.53 -21.53
C ALA A 235 5.46 11.97 -22.62
N ASP A 236 4.71 11.02 -23.19
CA ASP A 236 3.71 11.26 -24.25
C ASP A 236 2.41 11.90 -23.69
N GLY A 237 2.28 12.07 -22.36
CA GLY A 237 1.12 12.71 -21.73
C GLY A 237 -0.15 11.87 -21.71
N PHE A 238 -0.06 10.56 -21.96
CA PHE A 238 -1.20 9.65 -21.88
C PHE A 238 -1.72 9.47 -20.45
N ILE A 239 -0.85 9.64 -19.45
CA ILE A 239 -1.17 9.48 -18.03
C ILE A 239 -1.35 10.86 -17.40
N GLY A 240 -2.54 11.11 -16.85
CA GLY A 240 -2.86 12.40 -16.22
C GLY A 240 -3.48 12.24 -14.83
N GLY A 241 -3.84 13.41 -14.24
CA GLY A 241 -4.52 13.47 -12.96
C GLY A 241 -3.79 12.76 -11.82
N GLY A 242 -4.53 12.15 -10.92
CA GLY A 242 -3.98 11.44 -9.75
C GLY A 242 -3.19 10.17 -10.07
N MET A 243 -3.29 9.64 -11.30
CA MET A 243 -2.51 8.46 -11.72
C MET A 243 -1.05 8.81 -11.98
N LEU A 244 -0.76 9.99 -12.50
CA LEU A 244 0.61 10.39 -12.86
C LEU A 244 1.59 10.33 -11.67
N PRO A 245 1.32 10.96 -10.50
CA PRO A 245 2.23 10.84 -9.35
C PRO A 245 2.32 9.39 -8.85
N LYS A 246 1.23 8.63 -8.87
CA LYS A 246 1.22 7.22 -8.47
C LYS A 246 2.10 6.37 -9.37
N LEU A 247 1.97 6.48 -10.69
CA LEU A 247 2.79 5.72 -11.65
C LEU A 247 4.27 6.09 -11.53
N LYS A 248 4.60 7.38 -11.33
CA LYS A 248 5.98 7.80 -11.07
C LYS A 248 6.56 7.13 -9.82
N ASN A 249 5.83 7.14 -8.71
CA ASN A 249 6.24 6.47 -7.48
C ASN A 249 6.45 4.95 -7.69
N CYS A 250 5.57 4.30 -8.46
CA CYS A 250 5.71 2.89 -8.80
C CYS A 250 6.99 2.61 -9.60
N VAL A 251 7.23 3.40 -10.64
CA VAL A 251 8.44 3.29 -11.49
C VAL A 251 9.71 3.52 -10.65
N ASP A 252 9.70 4.55 -9.81
CA ASP A 252 10.85 4.86 -8.94
C ASP A 252 11.10 3.74 -7.92
N ALA A 253 10.06 3.13 -7.35
CA ALA A 253 10.21 1.99 -6.45
C ALA A 253 10.87 0.79 -7.16
N VAL A 254 10.47 0.47 -8.41
CA VAL A 254 11.09 -0.61 -9.18
C VAL A 254 12.53 -0.27 -9.55
N LYS A 255 12.82 0.98 -9.97
CA LYS A 255 14.19 1.46 -10.26
C LYS A 255 15.11 1.34 -9.03
N ASN A 256 14.54 1.48 -7.82
CA ASN A 256 15.26 1.42 -6.56
C ASN A 256 15.23 0.03 -5.88
N GLY A 257 14.87 -1.03 -6.60
CA GLY A 257 15.12 -2.41 -6.18
C GLY A 257 13.91 -3.22 -5.74
N VAL A 258 12.69 -2.66 -5.77
CA VAL A 258 11.47 -3.46 -5.62
C VAL A 258 11.30 -4.32 -6.87
N ALA A 259 11.09 -5.64 -6.73
CA ALA A 259 11.08 -6.52 -7.90
C ALA A 259 9.85 -6.29 -8.80
N SER A 260 8.68 -6.01 -8.21
CA SER A 260 7.48 -5.60 -8.94
C SER A 260 6.56 -4.74 -8.09
N VAL A 261 5.85 -3.80 -8.74
CA VAL A 261 4.82 -2.96 -8.10
C VAL A 261 3.49 -3.21 -8.79
N HIS A 262 2.45 -3.48 -8.02
CA HIS A 262 1.13 -3.84 -8.53
C HIS A 262 0.11 -2.77 -8.15
N ILE A 263 -0.67 -2.29 -9.12
CA ILE A 263 -1.81 -1.39 -8.92
C ILE A 263 -3.07 -2.22 -9.05
N LEU A 264 -3.85 -2.33 -7.98
CA LEU A 264 -5.00 -3.22 -7.87
C LEU A 264 -6.26 -2.47 -7.42
N ASP A 265 -7.40 -2.85 -7.94
CA ASP A 265 -8.69 -2.40 -7.42
C ASP A 265 -8.98 -3.09 -6.08
N GLY A 266 -8.81 -2.35 -4.99
CA GLY A 266 -9.10 -2.83 -3.64
C GLY A 266 -10.58 -3.08 -3.35
N ARG A 267 -11.50 -2.74 -4.26
CA ARG A 267 -12.94 -3.04 -4.17
C ARG A 267 -13.27 -4.44 -4.68
N LEU A 268 -12.35 -5.07 -5.42
CA LEU A 268 -12.51 -6.46 -5.83
C LEU A 268 -12.15 -7.39 -4.67
N GLU A 269 -13.07 -8.29 -4.35
CA GLU A 269 -12.86 -9.29 -3.31
C GLU A 269 -11.65 -10.17 -3.62
N HIS A 270 -10.81 -10.39 -2.60
CA HIS A 270 -9.62 -11.21 -2.71
C HIS A 270 -8.61 -10.78 -3.79
N CYS A 271 -8.54 -9.47 -4.06
CA CYS A 271 -7.68 -8.90 -5.10
C CYS A 271 -6.20 -9.29 -4.96
N LEU A 272 -5.66 -9.38 -3.73
CA LEU A 272 -4.27 -9.79 -3.52
C LEU A 272 -4.04 -11.26 -3.90
N LEU A 273 -4.99 -12.14 -3.60
CA LEU A 273 -4.86 -13.55 -3.94
C LEU A 273 -4.98 -13.78 -5.45
N LEU A 274 -5.92 -13.10 -6.09
CA LEU A 274 -6.10 -13.15 -7.55
C LEU A 274 -4.84 -12.66 -8.29
N GLU A 275 -4.23 -11.58 -7.83
CA GLU A 275 -3.02 -11.04 -8.45
C GLU A 275 -1.78 -11.89 -8.21
N PHE A 276 -1.64 -12.50 -7.03
CA PHE A 276 -0.38 -13.15 -6.66
C PHE A 276 -0.36 -14.66 -6.93
N PHE A 277 -1.54 -15.28 -7.08
CA PHE A 277 -1.65 -16.74 -7.23
C PHE A 277 -2.34 -17.17 -8.52
N THR A 278 -2.49 -16.28 -9.49
CA THR A 278 -2.97 -16.61 -10.84
C THR A 278 -2.02 -16.08 -11.92
N ASP A 279 -2.05 -16.70 -13.10
CA ASP A 279 -1.22 -16.29 -14.25
C ASP A 279 -1.71 -14.99 -14.89
N GLU A 280 -3.02 -14.75 -14.89
CA GLU A 280 -3.62 -13.63 -15.62
C GLU A 280 -3.50 -12.32 -14.83
N GLY A 281 -3.47 -12.36 -13.48
CA GLY A 281 -3.55 -11.16 -12.64
C GLY A 281 -4.87 -10.42 -12.83
N ILE A 282 -5.05 -9.31 -12.13
CA ILE A 282 -6.28 -8.49 -12.20
C ILE A 282 -6.01 -7.00 -12.36
N GLY A 283 -4.77 -6.59 -12.26
CA GLY A 283 -4.37 -5.19 -12.26
C GLY A 283 -3.25 -4.88 -13.24
N THR A 284 -2.44 -3.90 -12.89
CA THR A 284 -1.21 -3.57 -13.64
C THR A 284 0.01 -3.86 -12.78
N ALA A 285 0.88 -4.73 -13.25
CA ALA A 285 2.19 -5.00 -12.68
C ALA A 285 3.25 -4.14 -13.36
N ILE A 286 3.94 -3.27 -12.62
CA ILE A 286 5.09 -2.50 -13.08
C ILE A 286 6.34 -3.31 -12.73
N ILE A 287 7.16 -3.61 -13.73
CA ILE A 287 8.33 -4.46 -13.61
C ILE A 287 9.56 -3.81 -14.26
N ASN A 288 10.74 -4.30 -13.87
CA ASN A 288 11.97 -3.91 -14.56
C ASN A 288 11.98 -4.47 -16.00
N ASN A 289 12.70 -3.82 -16.89
CA ASN A 289 12.95 -4.37 -18.22
C ASN A 289 13.69 -5.71 -18.08
N LYS A 290 13.23 -6.72 -18.81
CA LYS A 290 13.90 -8.03 -18.86
C LYS A 290 15.17 -7.95 -19.69
#